data_2d0c5201630a29edc52be4e05aae00ad
#
_entry.id   2d0c5201630a29edc52be4e05aae00ad
#
_cell.length_a   1.000
_cell.length_b   1.000
_cell.length_c   1.000
_cell.angle_alpha   90.00
_cell.angle_beta   90.00
_cell.angle_gamma   90.00
#
_symmetry.space_group_name_H-M   'P 1'
#
loop_
_entity.id
_entity.type
_entity.pdbx_description
1 polymer ?
#
loop_
_entity_poly.entity_id
_entity_poly.type
_entity_poly.pdbx_seq_one_letter_code
_entity_poly.pdbx_strand_id
1 'polypeptide(L)'
;MPVSTARDRTSWKDPASGYIRRNISPANFPSPIRIVEVTFPAGAKVAYESGARDSSVAQQVWVQDGAIEVTIGKITQKLGKDDCLAMQLDAPVTFRNCTRKAARYIVVLSS
;
A
#
# COMPACT_ATOMS: atom_id res chain seq x y z
N MET A 1 -11.26 15.28 19.39
CA MET A 1 -11.32 14.74 18.03
C MET A 1 -9.92 14.26 17.63
N PRO A 2 -9.75 12.99 17.28
CA PRO A 2 -8.41 12.46 16.97
C PRO A 2 -7.84 13.06 15.70
N VAL A 3 -6.59 13.45 15.78
CA VAL A 3 -5.86 14.01 14.64
C VAL A 3 -4.45 13.42 14.67
N SER A 4 -3.93 12.99 13.51
CA SER A 4 -2.52 12.67 13.38
C SER A 4 -1.85 13.77 12.57
N THR A 5 -0.78 14.34 13.15
CA THR A 5 0.02 15.31 12.42
C THR A 5 1.22 14.61 11.80
N ALA A 6 1.91 15.29 10.90
CA ALA A 6 3.10 14.70 10.26
C ALA A 6 4.17 14.28 11.28
N ARG A 7 4.20 14.93 12.45
CA ARG A 7 5.16 14.62 13.51
C ARG A 7 4.81 13.36 14.28
N ASP A 8 3.52 13.00 14.32
CA ASP A 8 3.03 11.92 15.17
C ASP A 8 3.01 10.57 14.45
N ARG A 9 3.31 10.55 13.15
CA ARG A 9 3.19 9.36 12.34
C ARG A 9 4.35 8.41 12.57
N THR A 10 4.02 7.13 12.77
CA THR A 10 5.03 6.08 12.93
C THR A 10 5.36 5.50 11.58
N SER A 11 6.63 5.13 11.40
CA SER A 11 7.11 4.53 10.16
C SER A 11 7.74 3.17 10.46
N TRP A 12 7.64 2.28 9.49
CA TRP A 12 8.31 0.99 9.53
C TRP A 12 8.97 0.73 8.19
N LYS A 13 10.21 0.26 8.22
CA LYS A 13 10.96 -0.07 7.01
C LYS A 13 11.12 -1.58 6.90
N ASP A 14 10.74 -2.12 5.73
CA ASP A 14 10.93 -3.53 5.46
C ASP A 14 12.42 -3.82 5.23
N PRO A 15 13.04 -4.72 6.04
CA PRO A 15 14.46 -4.99 5.90
C PRO A 15 14.83 -5.69 4.59
N ALA A 16 13.90 -6.40 3.97
CA ALA A 16 14.18 -7.13 2.73
C ALA A 16 14.13 -6.23 1.50
N SER A 17 13.04 -5.48 1.33
CA SER A 17 12.83 -4.66 0.12
C SER A 17 13.22 -3.20 0.31
N GLY A 18 13.28 -2.75 1.56
CA GLY A 18 13.55 -1.36 1.88
C GLY A 18 12.34 -0.43 1.77
N TYR A 19 11.15 -0.95 1.47
CA TYR A 19 9.99 -0.06 1.41
C TYR A 19 9.68 0.50 2.80
N ILE A 20 9.18 1.73 2.81
CA ILE A 20 8.84 2.41 4.05
C ILE A 20 7.33 2.57 4.12
N ARG A 21 6.75 2.12 5.22
CA ARG A 21 5.32 2.23 5.48
C ARG A 21 5.11 3.21 6.61
N ARG A 22 4.25 4.21 6.39
CA ARG A 22 3.94 5.22 7.37
C ARG A 22 2.44 5.26 7.61
N ASN A 23 2.04 5.16 8.88
CA ASN A 23 0.64 5.23 9.26
C ASN A 23 0.15 6.66 9.18
N ILE A 24 -0.95 6.88 8.49
CA ILE A 24 -1.55 8.21 8.33
C ILE A 24 -2.73 8.38 9.28
N SER A 25 -3.58 7.34 9.40
CA SER A 25 -4.75 7.42 10.28
C SER A 25 -4.35 7.65 11.73
N PRO A 26 -5.11 8.47 12.48
CA PRO A 26 -4.85 8.65 13.90
C PRO A 26 -4.88 7.33 14.67
N ALA A 27 -3.92 7.17 15.58
CA ALA A 27 -3.86 5.97 16.42
C ALA A 27 -4.99 6.03 17.47
N ASN A 28 -5.36 4.88 17.99
CA ASN A 28 -6.28 4.74 19.11
C ASN A 28 -7.69 5.25 18.83
N PHE A 29 -8.07 5.34 17.56
CA PHE A 29 -9.43 5.69 17.19
C PHE A 29 -10.07 4.46 16.49
N PRO A 30 -11.14 3.87 17.03
CA PRO A 30 -11.80 2.74 16.41
C PRO A 30 -12.46 3.18 15.12
N SER A 31 -12.03 2.57 14.01
CA SER A 31 -12.53 2.89 12.68
C SER A 31 -12.28 1.69 11.77
N PRO A 32 -13.22 1.38 10.86
CA PRO A 32 -12.97 0.35 9.85
C PRO A 32 -11.98 0.80 8.77
N ILE A 33 -11.65 2.10 8.75
CA ILE A 33 -10.78 2.68 7.71
C ILE A 33 -9.38 2.89 8.27
N ARG A 34 -8.37 2.49 7.48
CA ARG A 34 -6.97 2.73 7.79
C ARG A 34 -6.27 3.28 6.56
N ILE A 35 -5.51 4.35 6.74
CA ILE A 35 -4.78 5.00 5.67
C ILE A 35 -3.28 4.85 5.95
N VAL A 36 -2.54 4.38 4.96
CA VAL A 36 -1.10 4.14 5.05
C VAL A 36 -0.43 4.74 3.82
N GLU A 37 0.71 5.40 4.03
CA GLU A 37 1.54 5.88 2.93
C GLU A 37 2.74 4.93 2.77
N VAL A 38 3.05 4.56 1.53
CA VAL A 38 4.18 3.68 1.23
C VAL A 38 5.14 4.41 0.29
N THR A 39 6.42 4.38 0.65
CA THR A 39 7.51 4.75 -0.25
C THR A 39 8.19 3.46 -0.70
N PHE A 40 8.15 3.18 -2.00
CA PHE A 40 8.55 1.91 -2.56
C PHE A 40 9.80 2.12 -3.43
N PRO A 41 10.96 1.60 -3.01
CA PRO A 41 12.21 1.88 -3.71
C PRO A 41 12.21 1.37 -5.15
N ALA A 42 13.05 1.99 -5.97
CA ALA A 42 13.30 1.52 -7.33
C ALA A 42 13.79 0.06 -7.29
N GLY A 43 13.22 -0.77 -8.15
CA GLY A 43 13.61 -2.18 -8.24
C GLY A 43 13.06 -3.09 -7.15
N ALA A 44 12.32 -2.55 -6.18
CA ALA A 44 11.78 -3.36 -5.08
C ALA A 44 10.62 -4.23 -5.53
N LYS A 45 10.47 -5.36 -4.85
CA LYS A 45 9.38 -6.31 -5.08
C LYS A 45 8.94 -6.87 -3.74
N VAL A 46 7.64 -6.87 -3.49
CA VAL A 46 7.05 -7.45 -2.28
C VAL A 46 5.84 -8.28 -2.67
N ALA A 47 5.81 -9.52 -2.20
CA ALA A 47 4.70 -10.43 -2.43
C ALA A 47 3.95 -10.63 -1.13
N TYR A 48 2.62 -10.53 -1.20
CA TYR A 48 1.74 -10.79 -0.07
C TYR A 48 0.89 -11.99 -0.38
N GLU A 49 0.97 -13.02 0.47
CA GLU A 49 0.05 -14.13 0.40
C GLU A 49 -1.26 -13.71 1.06
N SER A 50 -2.33 -13.72 0.29
CA SER A 50 -3.62 -13.45 0.89
C SER A 50 -4.13 -14.72 1.53
N GLY A 51 -4.57 -14.62 2.76
CA GLY A 51 -5.37 -15.67 3.34
C GLY A 51 -6.79 -15.55 2.81
N ALA A 52 -7.39 -16.67 2.46
CA ALA A 52 -8.80 -16.70 2.10
C ALA A 52 -9.70 -16.14 3.21
N ARG A 53 -9.15 -16.01 4.40
CA ARG A 53 -9.83 -15.48 5.59
C ARG A 53 -10.18 -14.01 5.52
N ASP A 54 -9.55 -13.25 4.61
CA ASP A 54 -9.69 -11.80 4.58
C ASP A 54 -10.37 -11.28 3.32
N SER A 55 -11.25 -12.09 2.74
CA SER A 55 -11.99 -11.68 1.55
C SER A 55 -12.90 -10.47 1.81
N SER A 56 -13.20 -10.17 3.08
CA SER A 56 -14.00 -9.01 3.45
C SER A 56 -13.18 -7.71 3.50
N VAL A 57 -11.84 -7.80 3.47
CA VAL A 57 -11.00 -6.61 3.52
C VAL A 57 -10.87 -6.04 2.12
N ALA A 58 -11.25 -4.79 1.98
CA ALA A 58 -11.11 -4.05 0.73
C ALA A 58 -9.91 -3.11 0.84
N GLN A 59 -9.21 -2.94 -0.29
CA GLN A 59 -8.03 -2.10 -0.34
C GLN A 59 -8.05 -1.29 -1.61
N GLN A 60 -7.66 -0.02 -1.50
CA GLN A 60 -7.42 0.82 -2.66
C GLN A 60 -5.99 1.36 -2.59
N VAL A 61 -5.32 1.38 -3.73
CA VAL A 61 -3.95 1.86 -3.87
C VAL A 61 -3.95 3.04 -4.83
N TRP A 62 -3.55 4.19 -4.33
CA TRP A 62 -3.58 5.45 -5.08
C TRP A 62 -2.15 5.98 -5.22
N VAL A 63 -1.61 5.94 -6.43
CA VAL A 63 -0.23 6.34 -6.68
C VAL A 63 -0.12 7.86 -6.68
N GLN A 64 0.78 8.39 -5.84
CA GLN A 64 1.03 9.82 -5.72
C GLN A 64 2.21 10.27 -6.57
N ASP A 65 3.23 9.43 -6.71
CA ASP A 65 4.44 9.74 -7.45
C ASP A 65 5.09 8.45 -7.93
N GLY A 66 5.69 8.51 -9.12
CA GLY A 66 6.33 7.34 -9.71
C GLY A 66 5.33 6.38 -10.32
N ALA A 67 5.73 5.12 -10.44
CA ALA A 67 4.90 4.08 -11.03
C ALA A 67 5.20 2.74 -10.36
N ILE A 68 4.17 1.89 -10.26
CA ILE A 68 4.30 0.54 -9.73
C ILE A 68 3.50 -0.43 -10.60
N GLU A 69 3.84 -1.71 -10.50
CA GLU A 69 3.04 -2.78 -11.06
C GLU A 69 2.45 -3.59 -9.92
N VAL A 70 1.17 -3.88 -10.00
CA VAL A 70 0.46 -4.71 -9.03
C VAL A 70 -0.07 -5.92 -9.76
N THR A 71 0.35 -7.11 -9.31
CA THR A 71 -0.10 -8.37 -9.87
C THR A 71 -1.03 -9.04 -8.87
N ILE A 72 -2.27 -9.30 -9.31
CA ILE A 72 -3.29 -9.98 -8.51
C ILE A 72 -3.62 -11.27 -9.24
N GLY A 73 -3.29 -12.41 -8.62
CA GLY A 73 -3.41 -13.68 -9.31
C GLY A 73 -2.57 -13.69 -10.57
N LYS A 74 -3.20 -13.73 -11.74
CA LYS A 74 -2.51 -13.74 -13.04
C LYS A 74 -2.59 -12.42 -13.78
N ILE A 75 -3.20 -11.40 -13.17
CA ILE A 75 -3.44 -10.12 -13.83
C ILE A 75 -2.47 -9.08 -13.27
N THR A 76 -1.74 -8.40 -14.14
CA THR A 76 -0.84 -7.32 -13.78
C THR A 76 -1.42 -5.99 -14.24
N GLN A 77 -1.50 -5.03 -13.30
CA GLN A 77 -1.90 -3.67 -13.59
C GLN A 77 -0.71 -2.75 -13.40
N LYS A 78 -0.47 -1.88 -14.38
CA LYS A 78 0.55 -0.84 -14.26
C LYS A 78 -0.12 0.44 -13.82
N LEU A 79 0.37 1.02 -12.72
CA LEU A 79 -0.20 2.22 -12.15
C LEU A 79 0.83 3.33 -12.20
N GLY A 80 0.46 4.45 -12.80
CA GLY A 80 1.25 5.65 -12.80
C GLY A 80 0.66 6.70 -11.86
N LYS A 81 1.24 7.89 -11.88
CA LYS A 81 0.80 8.99 -11.02
C LYS A 81 -0.71 9.24 -11.17
N ASP A 82 -1.37 9.36 -10.04
CA ASP A 82 -2.80 9.58 -9.87
C ASP A 82 -3.70 8.40 -10.22
N ASP A 83 -3.15 7.27 -10.66
CA ASP A 83 -3.96 6.07 -10.86
C ASP A 83 -4.34 5.46 -9.52
N CYS A 84 -5.54 4.90 -9.46
CA CYS A 84 -6.03 4.24 -8.26
C CYS A 84 -6.59 2.86 -8.61
N LEU A 85 -6.12 1.84 -7.90
CA LEU A 85 -6.57 0.46 -8.08
C LEU A 85 -7.36 0.04 -6.86
N ALA A 86 -8.59 -0.44 -7.06
CA ALA A 86 -9.38 -1.05 -6.00
C ALA A 86 -9.28 -2.57 -6.10
N MET A 87 -9.09 -3.22 -4.95
CA MET A 87 -8.97 -4.67 -4.92
C MET A 87 -9.52 -5.24 -3.62
N GLN A 88 -9.89 -6.50 -3.65
CA GLN A 88 -10.14 -7.28 -2.45
C GLN A 88 -8.96 -8.20 -2.21
N LEU A 89 -8.66 -8.49 -0.94
CA LEU A 89 -7.50 -9.30 -0.58
C LEU A 89 -7.91 -10.79 -0.55
N ASP A 90 -8.33 -11.31 -1.69
CA ASP A 90 -8.78 -12.70 -1.84
C ASP A 90 -7.86 -13.53 -2.73
N ALA A 91 -6.75 -12.95 -3.19
CA ALA A 91 -5.76 -13.63 -4.02
C ALA A 91 -4.37 -13.10 -3.67
N PRO A 92 -3.31 -13.85 -3.97
CA PRO A 92 -1.95 -13.35 -3.77
C PRO A 92 -1.72 -12.08 -4.57
N VAL A 93 -1.02 -11.12 -3.96
CA VAL A 93 -0.74 -9.81 -4.56
C VAL A 93 0.76 -9.56 -4.53
N THR A 94 1.32 -9.12 -5.64
CA THR A 94 2.73 -8.73 -5.73
C THR A 94 2.81 -7.28 -6.18
N PHE A 95 3.56 -6.48 -5.41
CA PHE A 95 3.91 -5.11 -5.77
C PHE A 95 5.32 -5.09 -6.29
N ARG A 96 5.54 -4.39 -7.40
CA ARG A 96 6.88 -4.29 -8.01
C ARG A 96 7.09 -2.88 -8.54
N ASN A 97 8.29 -2.35 -8.33
CA ASN A 97 8.71 -1.10 -8.95
C ASN A 97 9.80 -1.41 -9.97
N CYS A 98 9.41 -1.44 -11.24
CA CYS A 98 10.33 -1.73 -12.34
C CYS A 98 11.03 -0.48 -12.87
N THR A 99 10.87 0.66 -12.21
CA THR A 99 11.46 1.92 -12.64
C THR A 99 12.76 2.21 -11.89
N ARG A 100 13.43 3.27 -12.27
CA ARG A 100 14.66 3.73 -11.62
C ARG A 100 14.41 4.77 -10.53
N LYS A 101 13.15 5.05 -10.23
CA LYS A 101 12.74 6.07 -9.28
C LYS A 101 11.86 5.43 -8.21
N ALA A 102 12.00 5.88 -6.97
CA ALA A 102 11.10 5.44 -5.91
C ALA A 102 9.67 5.86 -6.23
N ALA A 103 8.73 5.03 -5.88
CA ALA A 103 7.30 5.33 -6.00
C ALA A 103 6.72 5.63 -4.63
N ARG A 104 5.69 6.47 -4.60
CA ARG A 104 4.96 6.77 -3.37
C ARG A 104 3.47 6.61 -3.64
N TYR A 105 2.81 5.86 -2.78
CA TYR A 105 1.38 5.64 -2.93
C TYR A 105 0.68 5.59 -1.57
N ILE A 106 -0.61 5.84 -1.62
CA ILE A 106 -1.49 5.78 -0.45
C ILE A 106 -2.29 4.50 -0.53
N VAL A 107 -2.36 3.79 0.58
CA VAL A 107 -3.19 2.59 0.70
C VAL A 107 -4.32 2.89 1.67
N VAL A 108 -5.55 2.67 1.23
CA VAL A 108 -6.73 2.78 2.07
C VAL A 108 -7.28 1.39 2.26
N LEU A 109 -7.35 0.96 3.52
CA LEU A 109 -7.84 -0.36 3.90
C LEU A 109 -9.16 -0.20 4.64
N SER A 110 -10.10 -1.09 4.35
CA SER A 110 -11.37 -1.17 5.07
C SER A 110 -11.62 -2.60 5.49
N SER A 111 -11.91 -2.78 6.74
CA SER A 111 -12.21 -4.11 7.27
C SER A 111 -13.71 -4.27 7.60
#